data_ea690a263b4dead66c184dcafe278389
#
_entry.id   ea690a263b4dead66c184dcafe278389
#
_cell.length_a   1.000
_cell.length_b   1.000
_cell.length_c   1.000
_cell.angle_alpha   90.00
_cell.angle_beta   90.00
_cell.angle_gamma   90.00
#
_symmetry.space_group_name_H-M   'P 1'
#
loop_
_entity.id
_entity.type
_entity.pdbx_description
1 polymer ?
#
loop_
_entity_poly.entity_id
_entity_poly.type
_entity_poly.pdbx_seq_one_letter_code
_entity_poly.pdbx_strand_id
1 'polypeptide(L)'
;MTKRTSEETKISGKAKSLVDTLVATGCTITEASKLAGYKGNSARVSASRMLRKPEVQAYMMQEINRSLGLNSAKASAKLVALSQGAKSEYVQLEASRDILDRAGFKAPEKHQHLVGGDFKINIDLS
;
A
#
# COMPACT_ATOMS: atom_id res chain seq x y z
N MET A 1 5.48 -30.64 -2.02
CA MET A 1 4.17 -30.09 -2.13
C MET A 1 3.83 -28.97 -1.17
N THR A 2 4.51 -28.76 -0.15
CA THR A 2 4.05 -27.83 0.87
C THR A 2 5.17 -27.00 1.46
N LYS A 3 6.11 -26.62 0.59
CA LYS A 3 7.17 -25.70 1.01
C LYS A 3 6.63 -24.34 1.45
N ARG A 4 5.41 -23.99 1.01
CA ARG A 4 4.76 -22.73 1.41
C ARG A 4 4.35 -22.72 2.86
N THR A 5 3.91 -23.85 3.39
CA THR A 5 3.48 -23.95 4.79
C THR A 5 4.64 -23.89 5.77
N SER A 6 5.82 -24.35 5.38
CA SER A 6 6.99 -24.29 6.26
C SER A 6 7.60 -22.90 6.38
N GLU A 7 7.41 -22.04 5.36
CA GLU A 7 7.87 -20.66 5.43
C GLU A 7 6.89 -19.77 6.20
N GLU A 8 5.59 -20.06 6.09
CA GLU A 8 4.57 -19.34 6.84
C GLU A 8 4.66 -19.57 8.35
N THR A 9 5.20 -20.71 8.76
CA THR A 9 5.32 -21.05 10.19
C THR A 9 6.52 -20.38 10.87
N LYS A 10 7.38 -19.70 10.13
CA LYS A 10 8.57 -19.04 10.70
C LYS A 10 8.25 -17.76 11.47
N ILE A 11 7.06 -17.22 11.30
CA ILE A 11 6.66 -15.96 11.93
C ILE A 11 5.80 -16.27 13.15
N SER A 12 6.20 -15.72 14.30
CA SER A 12 5.43 -15.91 15.53
C SER A 12 4.06 -15.24 15.43
N GLY A 13 3.11 -15.74 16.21
CA GLY A 13 1.79 -15.11 16.30
C GLY A 13 1.84 -13.67 16.74
N LYS A 14 2.80 -13.35 17.61
CA LYS A 14 3.03 -12.00 18.09
C LYS A 14 3.48 -11.08 16.96
N ALA A 15 4.39 -11.55 16.12
CA ALA A 15 4.87 -10.80 14.96
C ALA A 15 3.76 -10.58 13.95
N LYS A 16 2.92 -11.58 13.69
CA LYS A 16 1.76 -11.44 12.81
C LYS A 16 0.78 -10.41 13.34
N SER A 17 0.48 -10.47 14.64
CA SER A 17 -0.41 -9.51 15.29
C SER A 17 0.13 -8.08 15.19
N LEU A 18 1.44 -7.92 15.36
CA LEU A 18 2.11 -6.62 15.23
C LEU A 18 1.93 -6.06 13.82
N VAL A 19 2.22 -6.85 12.81
CA VAL A 19 2.08 -6.45 11.40
C VAL A 19 0.62 -6.17 11.06
N ASP A 20 -0.27 -7.06 11.45
CA ASP A 20 -1.71 -6.91 11.16
C ASP A 20 -2.26 -5.61 11.74
N THR A 21 -1.87 -5.29 12.98
CA THR A 21 -2.27 -4.05 13.63
C THR A 21 -1.75 -2.82 12.90
N LEU A 22 -0.47 -2.84 12.52
CA LEU A 22 0.14 -1.72 11.77
C LEU A 22 -0.54 -1.51 10.44
N VAL A 23 -0.80 -2.58 9.70
CA VAL A 23 -1.42 -2.48 8.37
C VAL A 23 -2.88 -2.05 8.47
N ALA A 24 -3.61 -2.56 9.46
CA ALA A 24 -5.04 -2.26 9.60
C ALA A 24 -5.30 -0.83 10.09
N THR A 25 -4.48 -0.33 11.01
CA THR A 25 -4.77 0.94 11.70
C THR A 25 -3.81 2.06 11.37
N GLY A 26 -2.60 1.74 10.91
CA GLY A 26 -1.56 2.75 10.69
C GLY A 26 -1.08 3.42 11.97
N CYS A 27 -1.26 2.77 13.11
CA CYS A 27 -0.84 3.32 14.40
C CYS A 27 0.69 3.30 14.55
N THR A 28 1.19 3.88 15.63
CA THR A 28 2.62 3.88 15.91
C THR A 28 3.10 2.48 16.28
N ILE A 29 4.41 2.25 16.12
CA ILE A 29 5.03 0.97 16.51
C ILE A 29 4.81 0.71 18.00
N THR A 30 4.87 1.76 18.82
CA THR A 30 4.64 1.64 20.27
C THR A 30 3.24 1.11 20.57
N GLU A 31 2.23 1.69 19.94
CA GLU A 31 0.84 1.25 20.14
C GLU A 31 0.61 -0.17 19.61
N ALA A 32 1.13 -0.44 18.42
CA ALA A 32 1.02 -1.76 17.82
C ALA A 32 1.71 -2.83 18.66
N SER A 33 2.87 -2.49 19.24
CA SER A 33 3.60 -3.42 20.08
C SER A 33 2.82 -3.80 21.35
N LYS A 34 2.17 -2.82 21.96
CA LYS A 34 1.33 -3.08 23.14
C LYS A 34 0.15 -3.96 22.79
N LEU A 35 -0.52 -3.67 21.69
CA LEU A 35 -1.68 -4.44 21.24
C LEU A 35 -1.29 -5.86 20.84
N ALA A 36 -0.08 -6.04 20.32
CA ALA A 36 0.41 -7.36 19.94
C ALA A 36 0.88 -8.21 21.13
N GLY A 37 0.99 -7.62 22.30
CA GLY A 37 1.38 -8.34 23.51
C GLY A 37 2.84 -8.19 23.93
N TYR A 38 3.57 -7.28 23.32
CA TYR A 38 4.91 -6.92 23.79
C TYR A 38 4.79 -6.11 25.07
N LYS A 39 5.56 -6.45 26.06
CA LYS A 39 5.46 -5.85 27.39
C LYS A 39 6.74 -5.15 27.79
N GLY A 40 6.60 -4.20 28.72
CA GLY A 40 7.72 -3.50 29.34
C GLY A 40 8.20 -2.30 28.56
N ASN A 41 9.24 -1.65 29.09
CA ASN A 41 9.80 -0.44 28.51
C ASN A 41 10.52 -0.70 27.18
N SER A 42 10.88 -1.94 26.90
CA SER A 42 11.56 -2.33 25.68
C SER A 42 10.60 -2.86 24.59
N ALA A 43 9.30 -2.72 24.79
CA ALA A 43 8.30 -3.24 23.85
C ALA A 43 8.52 -2.68 22.43
N ARG A 44 8.73 -1.37 22.33
CA ARG A 44 8.99 -0.70 21.05
C ARG A 44 10.28 -1.22 20.39
N VAL A 45 11.33 -1.42 21.19
CA VAL A 45 12.63 -1.91 20.68
C VAL A 45 12.49 -3.32 20.16
N SER A 46 11.81 -4.18 20.94
CA SER A 46 11.56 -5.58 20.54
C SER A 46 10.72 -5.64 19.25
N ALA A 47 9.69 -4.83 19.16
CA ALA A 47 8.83 -4.76 17.98
C ALA A 47 9.61 -4.25 16.75
N SER A 48 10.42 -3.19 16.91
CA SER A 48 11.26 -2.69 15.82
C SER A 48 12.23 -3.74 15.32
N ARG A 49 12.83 -4.49 16.25
CA ARG A 49 13.74 -5.58 15.88
C ARG A 49 13.02 -6.65 15.10
N MET A 50 11.81 -7.00 15.51
CA MET A 50 10.99 -7.99 14.83
C MET A 50 10.65 -7.52 13.41
N LEU A 51 10.30 -6.25 13.23
CA LEU A 51 9.95 -5.69 11.93
C LEU A 51 11.13 -5.62 10.94
N ARG A 52 12.35 -5.76 11.41
CA ARG A 52 13.54 -5.77 10.55
C ARG A 52 13.86 -7.15 9.99
N LYS A 53 13.24 -8.19 10.51
CA LYS A 53 13.49 -9.55 10.02
C LYS A 53 12.92 -9.71 8.61
N PRO A 54 13.68 -10.32 7.68
CA PRO A 54 13.22 -10.47 6.29
C PRO A 54 11.88 -11.19 6.16
N GLU A 55 11.66 -12.24 6.94
CA GLU A 55 10.42 -13.01 6.90
C GLU A 55 9.22 -12.18 7.37
N VAL A 56 9.43 -11.29 8.34
CA VAL A 56 8.38 -10.38 8.83
C VAL A 56 8.10 -9.30 7.80
N GLN A 57 9.13 -8.77 7.15
CA GLN A 57 8.96 -7.79 6.08
C GLN A 57 8.20 -8.37 4.90
N ALA A 58 8.49 -9.61 4.53
CA ALA A 58 7.78 -10.28 3.45
C ALA A 58 6.30 -10.45 3.79
N TYR A 59 5.99 -10.85 5.01
CA TYR A 59 4.61 -10.96 5.50
C TYR A 59 3.92 -9.59 5.48
N MET A 60 4.60 -8.55 5.94
CA MET A 60 4.06 -7.19 5.94
C MET A 60 3.73 -6.71 4.53
N MET A 61 4.62 -6.94 3.58
CA MET A 61 4.35 -6.57 2.18
C MET A 61 3.14 -7.31 1.62
N GLN A 62 3.01 -8.58 1.94
CA GLN A 62 1.85 -9.36 1.54
C GLN A 62 0.56 -8.77 2.10
N GLU A 63 0.55 -8.42 3.39
CA GLU A 63 -0.62 -7.83 4.04
C GLU A 63 -0.93 -6.43 3.51
N ILE A 64 0.08 -5.62 3.23
CA ILE A 64 -0.11 -4.31 2.62
C ILE A 64 -0.77 -4.46 1.25
N ASN A 65 -0.24 -5.34 0.42
CA ASN A 65 -0.79 -5.57 -0.93
C ASN A 65 -2.24 -6.05 -0.85
N ARG A 66 -2.55 -6.94 0.08
CA ARG A 66 -3.92 -7.42 0.28
C ARG A 66 -4.83 -6.29 0.72
N SER A 67 -4.39 -5.47 1.66
CA SER A 67 -5.15 -4.33 2.17
C SER A 67 -5.40 -3.30 1.07
N LEU A 68 -4.39 -2.98 0.28
CA LEU A 68 -4.53 -2.04 -0.83
C LEU A 68 -5.50 -2.58 -1.88
N GLY A 69 -5.42 -3.88 -2.18
CA GLY A 69 -6.35 -4.50 -3.12
C GLY A 69 -7.80 -4.39 -2.67
N LEU A 70 -8.06 -4.67 -1.40
CA LEU A 70 -9.41 -4.55 -0.84
C LEU A 70 -9.89 -3.11 -0.81
N ASN A 71 -9.01 -2.18 -0.42
CA ASN A 71 -9.36 -0.78 -0.32
C ASN A 71 -9.46 -0.10 -1.69
N SER A 72 -8.76 -0.60 -2.69
CA SER A 72 -8.86 -0.05 -4.04
C SER A 72 -10.25 -0.31 -4.64
N ALA A 73 -10.90 -1.40 -4.29
CA ALA A 73 -12.28 -1.65 -4.71
C ALA A 73 -13.23 -0.60 -4.12
N LYS A 74 -13.06 -0.29 -2.83
CA LYS A 74 -13.86 0.74 -2.16
C LYS A 74 -13.58 2.14 -2.73
N ALA A 75 -12.31 2.44 -2.95
CA ALA A 75 -11.90 3.72 -3.51
C ALA A 75 -12.43 3.89 -4.93
N SER A 76 -12.39 2.84 -5.73
CA SER A 76 -12.94 2.83 -7.07
C SER A 76 -14.45 3.11 -7.07
N ALA A 77 -15.19 2.43 -6.19
CA ALA A 77 -16.62 2.65 -6.05
C ALA A 77 -16.94 4.08 -5.63
N LYS A 78 -16.15 4.64 -4.70
CA LYS A 78 -16.32 6.03 -4.25
C LYS A 78 -16.06 7.01 -5.37
N LEU A 79 -15.03 6.77 -6.16
CA LEU A 79 -14.68 7.61 -7.30
C LEU A 79 -15.81 7.64 -8.32
N VAL A 80 -16.38 6.48 -8.65
CA VAL A 80 -17.52 6.37 -9.56
C VAL A 80 -18.72 7.12 -8.99
N ALA A 81 -18.99 6.96 -7.70
CA ALA A 81 -20.11 7.65 -7.06
C ALA A 81 -19.94 9.17 -7.11
N LEU A 82 -18.73 9.68 -6.89
CA LEU A 82 -18.44 11.11 -6.98
C LEU A 82 -18.62 11.65 -8.39
N SER A 83 -18.28 10.86 -9.41
CA SER A 83 -18.44 11.29 -10.81
C SER A 83 -19.91 11.44 -11.18
N GLN A 84 -20.81 10.71 -10.52
CA GLN A 84 -22.23 10.67 -10.85
C GLN A 84 -23.07 11.57 -9.98
N GLY A 85 -22.73 11.73 -8.70
CA GLY A 85 -23.60 12.35 -7.74
C GLY A 85 -22.99 13.37 -6.80
N ALA A 86 -21.76 13.81 -7.04
CA ALA A 86 -21.17 14.86 -6.20
C ALA A 86 -21.95 16.17 -6.35
N LYS A 87 -22.08 16.94 -5.28
CA LYS A 87 -22.80 18.23 -5.29
C LYS A 87 -22.09 19.28 -6.13
N SER A 88 -20.76 19.21 -6.23
CA SER A 88 -19.98 20.15 -7.00
C SER A 88 -19.72 19.58 -8.40
N GLU A 89 -20.02 20.36 -9.43
CA GLU A 89 -19.74 20.00 -10.81
C GLU A 89 -18.23 19.84 -11.05
N TYR A 90 -17.43 20.65 -10.36
CA TYR A 90 -15.98 20.54 -10.43
C TYR A 90 -15.50 19.17 -9.93
N VAL A 91 -16.04 18.71 -8.80
CA VAL A 91 -15.71 17.39 -8.24
C VAL A 91 -16.15 16.29 -9.19
N GLN A 92 -17.34 16.41 -9.80
CA GLN A 92 -17.81 15.44 -10.79
C GLN A 92 -16.88 15.39 -12.00
N LEU A 93 -16.44 16.54 -12.48
CA LEU A 93 -15.52 16.62 -13.61
C LEU A 93 -14.18 15.98 -13.28
N GLU A 94 -13.61 16.33 -12.12
CA GLU A 94 -12.32 15.79 -11.70
C GLU A 94 -12.38 14.27 -11.46
N ALA A 95 -13.46 13.77 -10.86
CA ALA A 95 -13.65 12.34 -10.65
C ALA A 95 -13.78 11.60 -11.98
N SER A 96 -14.55 12.18 -12.92
CA SER A 96 -14.72 11.58 -14.25
C SER A 96 -13.41 11.55 -15.02
N ARG A 97 -12.65 12.65 -14.94
CA ARG A 97 -11.34 12.74 -15.58
C ARG A 97 -10.38 11.70 -15.02
N ASP A 98 -10.37 11.54 -13.70
CA ASP A 98 -9.51 10.55 -13.02
C ASP A 98 -9.86 9.12 -13.44
N ILE A 99 -11.16 8.81 -13.56
CA ILE A 99 -11.62 7.50 -14.03
C ILE A 99 -11.10 7.24 -15.45
N LEU A 100 -11.22 8.21 -16.33
CA LEU A 100 -10.77 8.09 -17.72
C LEU A 100 -9.25 7.92 -17.79
N ASP A 101 -8.51 8.66 -16.96
CA ASP A 101 -7.04 8.54 -16.89
C ASP A 101 -6.62 7.14 -16.44
N ARG A 102 -7.27 6.60 -15.40
CA ARG A 102 -6.97 5.26 -14.89
C ARG A 102 -7.35 4.17 -15.89
N ALA A 103 -8.38 4.40 -16.67
CA ALA A 103 -8.82 3.47 -17.71
C ALA A 103 -7.96 3.54 -18.97
N GLY A 104 -7.00 4.44 -19.04
CA GLY A 104 -6.08 4.55 -20.17
C GLY A 104 -6.55 5.48 -21.28
N PHE A 105 -7.56 6.29 -21.03
CA PHE A 105 -8.09 7.25 -22.02
C PHE A 105 -7.47 8.64 -21.87
N LYS A 106 -6.38 8.75 -21.14
CA LYS A 106 -5.68 10.01 -20.97
C LYS A 106 -5.00 10.41 -22.28
N ALA A 107 -5.02 11.72 -22.59
CA ALA A 107 -4.30 12.24 -23.75
C ALA A 107 -2.80 11.97 -23.59
N PRO A 108 -2.11 11.59 -24.69
CA PRO A 108 -0.68 11.34 -24.63
C PRO A 108 0.09 12.57 -24.17
N GLU A 109 1.09 12.34 -23.31
CA GLU A 109 1.98 13.40 -22.84
C GLU A 109 3.38 13.15 -23.38
N LYS A 110 4.06 14.22 -23.73
CA LYS A 110 5.46 14.14 -24.12
C LYS A 110 6.34 14.27 -22.89
N HIS A 111 7.09 13.23 -22.61
CA HIS A 111 8.06 13.25 -21.54
C HIS A 111 9.46 13.15 -22.08
N GLN A 112 10.29 14.13 -21.74
CA GLN A 112 11.71 14.08 -22.04
C GLN A 112 12.45 13.95 -20.72
N HIS A 113 13.19 12.87 -20.57
CA HIS A 113 13.99 12.65 -19.40
C HIS A 113 15.46 12.53 -19.78
N LEU A 114 16.26 13.43 -19.23
CA LEU A 114 17.70 13.32 -19.32
C LEU A 114 18.17 12.55 -18.09
N VAL A 115 18.67 11.36 -18.33
CA VAL A 115 19.18 10.49 -17.26
C VAL A 115 20.68 10.32 -17.47
N GLY A 116 21.45 10.91 -16.58
CA GLY A 116 22.91 10.72 -16.55
C GLY A 116 23.59 10.99 -17.88
N GLY A 117 24.01 12.18 -18.12
CA GLY A 117 24.82 12.51 -19.29
C GLY A 117 24.19 12.24 -20.64
N ASP A 118 24.48 11.10 -21.19
CA ASP A 118 24.14 10.85 -22.60
C ASP A 118 22.86 10.07 -22.82
N PHE A 119 22.23 9.60 -21.77
CA PHE A 119 21.03 8.79 -21.90
C PHE A 119 19.81 9.69 -22.09
N LYS A 120 19.22 9.61 -23.26
CA LYS A 120 18.05 10.43 -23.59
C LYS A 120 16.88 9.52 -23.93
N ILE A 121 15.86 9.57 -23.10
CA ILE A 121 14.62 8.85 -23.39
C ILE A 121 13.66 9.84 -24.05
N ASN A 122 13.32 9.52 -25.29
CA ASN A 122 12.36 10.31 -26.05
C ASN A 122 11.11 9.47 -26.23
N ILE A 123 10.09 9.80 -25.47
CA ILE A 123 8.81 9.09 -25.55
C ILE A 123 7.87 9.94 -26.39
N ASP A 124 7.59 9.48 -27.60
CA ASP A 124 6.63 10.11 -28.48
C ASP A 124 5.31 9.37 -28.36
N LEU A 125 4.37 10.01 -27.71
CA LEU A 125 3.05 9.46 -27.47
C LEU A 125 2.00 10.04 -28.41
N SER A 126 2.43 10.60 -29.52
CA SER A 126 1.51 11.17 -30.51
C SER A 126 0.67 10.12 -31.22
#